data_475077c477aea348c600a455258da81c
#
_entry.id   475077c477aea348c600a455258da81c
#
_cell.length_a   1.000
_cell.length_b   1.000
_cell.length_c   1.000
_cell.angle_alpha   90.00
_cell.angle_beta   90.00
_cell.angle_gamma   90.00
#
_symmetry.space_group_name_H-M   'P 1'
#
loop_
_entity.id
_entity.type
_entity.pdbx_description
1 polymer ?
#
loop_
_entity_poly.entity_id
_entity_poly.type
_entity_poly.pdbx_seq_one_letter_code
_entity_poly.pdbx_strand_id
1 'polypeptide(L)'
;KKDVAIRHPKPNGDLAAQRVQRFASAGDLEKHKVTIEEREEYEPHIEAGGVVYAGVDYEAILREAEKEADIILWDGGNNDVSFYRADLYITVVDPHRAGHELSYYPGEVNVRLADVVIVNKVDTASLEQVLEVVSVSNAYEDALDDLLA
;
A
#
# COMPACT_ATOMS: atom_id res chain seq x y z
N LYS A 1 16.30 4.20 12.73
CA LYS A 1 15.65 3.60 11.55
C LYS A 1 14.81 4.66 10.90
N LYS A 2 14.85 4.73 9.60
CA LYS A 2 14.10 5.69 8.82
C LYS A 2 13.13 4.92 7.94
N ASP A 3 11.85 5.09 8.20
CA ASP A 3 10.80 4.47 7.42
C ASP A 3 10.44 5.40 6.25
N VAL A 4 10.29 4.83 5.07
CA VAL A 4 9.96 5.54 3.84
C VAL A 4 8.67 4.95 3.28
N ALA A 5 7.66 5.79 3.10
CA ALA A 5 6.43 5.44 2.40
C ALA A 5 6.48 5.89 0.94
N ILE A 6 6.00 5.06 0.04
CA ILE A 6 5.87 5.39 -1.39
C ILE A 6 4.39 5.46 -1.75
N ARG A 7 4.00 6.57 -2.35
CA ARG A 7 2.60 6.89 -2.68
C ARG A 7 2.46 7.34 -4.13
N HIS A 8 1.24 7.24 -4.64
CA HIS A 8 0.85 7.81 -5.92
C HIS A 8 0.60 9.31 -5.81
N PRO A 9 1.21 10.15 -6.67
CA PRO A 9 0.84 11.55 -6.75
C PRO A 9 -0.43 11.71 -7.58
N LYS A 10 -1.22 12.75 -7.30
CA LYS A 10 -2.26 13.17 -8.23
C LYS A 10 -1.63 13.90 -9.43
N PRO A 11 -1.97 13.52 -10.67
CA PRO A 11 -1.42 14.18 -11.86
C PRO A 11 -1.84 15.67 -11.89
N ASN A 12 -0.87 16.57 -11.92
CA ASN A 12 -1.09 18.01 -12.02
C ASN A 12 -0.74 18.59 -13.39
N GLY A 13 -0.43 17.74 -14.37
CA GLY A 13 -0.04 18.11 -15.73
C GLY A 13 1.45 18.38 -15.94
N ASP A 14 2.26 18.41 -14.88
CA ASP A 14 3.73 18.53 -14.96
C ASP A 14 4.42 17.22 -14.50
N LEU A 15 4.43 16.25 -15.37
CA LEU A 15 5.03 14.94 -15.10
C LEU A 15 6.54 15.01 -14.84
N ALA A 16 7.22 16.01 -15.40
CA ALA A 16 8.65 16.18 -15.18
C ALA A 16 8.93 16.62 -13.72
N ALA A 17 8.12 17.56 -13.20
CA ALA A 17 8.20 17.99 -11.81
C ALA A 17 7.73 16.89 -10.84
N GLN A 18 6.85 16.01 -11.29
CA GLN A 18 6.35 14.86 -10.51
C GLN A 18 7.14 13.57 -10.72
N ARG A 19 8.29 13.62 -11.38
CA ARG A 19 9.09 12.42 -11.64
C ARG A 19 9.47 11.71 -10.35
N VAL A 20 10.06 12.44 -9.40
CA VAL A 20 10.40 11.99 -8.05
C VAL A 20 10.22 13.17 -7.09
N GLN A 21 9.36 13.06 -6.14
CA GLN A 21 9.16 14.06 -5.10
C GLN A 21 9.42 13.41 -3.73
N ARG A 22 10.11 14.14 -2.86
CA ARG A 22 10.46 13.71 -1.51
C ARG A 22 9.88 14.68 -0.50
N PHE A 23 9.22 14.14 0.50
CA PHE A 23 8.55 14.87 1.55
C PHE A 23 9.04 14.39 2.92
N ALA A 24 9.72 15.26 3.67
CA ALA A 24 10.22 15.01 5.01
C ALA A 24 9.83 16.13 5.99
N SER A 25 9.16 17.16 5.49
CA SER A 25 8.73 18.31 6.27
C SER A 25 7.49 18.96 5.65
N ALA A 26 6.77 19.75 6.44
CA ALA A 26 5.65 20.57 5.94
C ALA A 26 6.11 21.52 4.82
N GLY A 27 7.34 22.02 4.85
CA GLY A 27 7.91 22.85 3.79
C GLY A 27 8.00 22.17 2.44
N ASP A 28 8.20 20.84 2.42
CA ASP A 28 8.24 20.05 1.18
C ASP A 28 6.84 19.97 0.56
N LEU A 29 5.80 19.88 1.36
CA LEU A 29 4.40 19.89 0.90
C LEU A 29 4.07 21.21 0.18
N GLU A 30 4.47 22.34 0.77
CA GLU A 30 4.30 23.66 0.16
C GLU A 30 5.12 23.81 -1.14
N LYS A 31 6.37 23.38 -1.11
CA LYS A 31 7.27 23.45 -2.27
C LYS A 31 6.71 22.71 -3.48
N HIS A 32 6.14 21.53 -3.27
CA HIS A 32 5.60 20.70 -4.33
C HIS A 32 4.11 20.99 -4.64
N LYS A 33 3.49 21.94 -3.91
CA LYS A 33 2.10 22.37 -4.11
C LYS A 33 1.13 21.18 -4.10
N VAL A 34 1.27 20.32 -3.12
CA VAL A 34 0.42 19.14 -2.96
C VAL A 34 -1.04 19.54 -2.78
N THR A 35 -1.96 18.70 -3.23
CA THR A 35 -3.40 18.90 -3.01
C THR A 35 -3.76 18.64 -1.54
N ILE A 36 -4.98 19.00 -1.13
CA ILE A 36 -5.45 18.75 0.24
C ILE A 36 -5.45 17.23 0.51
N GLU A 37 -5.88 16.43 -0.45
CA GLU A 37 -5.95 15.00 -0.31
C GLU A 37 -4.55 14.34 -0.22
N GLU A 38 -3.60 14.81 -1.03
CA GLU A 38 -2.21 14.37 -0.91
C GLU A 38 -1.61 14.75 0.44
N ARG A 39 -1.96 15.94 0.97
CA ARG A 39 -1.52 16.38 2.29
C ARG A 39 -2.05 15.47 3.39
N GLU A 40 -3.34 15.13 3.37
CA GLU A 40 -3.96 14.21 4.32
C GLU A 40 -3.30 12.82 4.33
N GLU A 41 -2.78 12.39 3.18
CA GLU A 41 -2.06 11.13 3.06
C GLU A 41 -0.59 11.21 3.51
N TYR A 42 0.10 12.33 3.28
CA TYR A 42 1.54 12.45 3.53
C TYR A 42 1.86 12.97 4.93
N GLU A 43 1.06 13.89 5.48
CA GLU A 43 1.33 14.51 6.78
C GLU A 43 1.48 13.49 7.92
N PRO A 44 0.62 12.46 8.06
CA PRO A 44 0.77 11.48 9.14
C PRO A 44 2.13 10.77 9.16
N HIS A 45 2.68 10.44 8.00
CA HIS A 45 4.00 9.83 7.88
C HIS A 45 5.11 10.79 8.28
N ILE A 46 5.01 12.07 7.87
CA ILE A 46 5.99 13.11 8.20
C ILE A 46 5.96 13.40 9.71
N GLU A 47 4.78 13.52 10.29
CA GLU A 47 4.60 13.75 11.74
C GLU A 47 5.14 12.60 12.58
N ALA A 48 5.04 11.37 12.07
CA ALA A 48 5.65 10.18 12.70
C ALA A 48 7.18 10.13 12.53
N GLY A 49 7.80 11.11 11.86
CA GLY A 49 9.24 11.19 11.62
C GLY A 49 9.72 10.36 10.42
N GLY A 50 8.80 9.87 9.61
CA GLY A 50 9.08 9.17 8.35
C GLY A 50 9.36 10.11 7.18
N VAL A 51 9.55 9.53 6.02
CA VAL A 51 9.70 10.24 4.75
C VAL A 51 8.72 9.65 3.76
N VAL A 52 8.09 10.51 2.96
CA VAL A 52 7.22 10.08 1.86
C VAL A 52 7.90 10.35 0.55
N TYR A 53 7.86 9.40 -0.36
CA TYR A 53 8.16 9.59 -1.76
C TYR A 53 6.90 9.42 -2.59
N ALA A 54 6.69 10.33 -3.52
CA ALA A 54 5.64 10.24 -4.52
C ALA A 54 6.18 10.62 -5.88
N GLY A 55 5.70 10.02 -6.94
CA GLY A 55 6.13 10.37 -8.28
C GLY A 55 5.69 9.34 -9.32
N VAL A 56 5.98 9.66 -10.58
CA VAL A 56 5.55 8.85 -11.73
C VAL A 56 6.63 7.90 -12.24
N ASP A 57 7.88 8.05 -11.78
CA ASP A 57 9.00 7.17 -12.12
C ASP A 57 9.37 6.30 -10.91
N TYR A 58 8.72 5.15 -10.80
CA TYR A 58 8.86 4.26 -9.66
C TYR A 58 10.26 3.67 -9.50
N GLU A 59 11.00 3.44 -10.58
CA GLU A 59 12.38 3.00 -10.48
C GLU A 59 13.25 4.09 -9.87
N ALA A 60 13.13 5.32 -10.36
CA ALA A 60 13.88 6.44 -9.81
C ALA A 60 13.53 6.71 -8.34
N ILE A 61 12.25 6.60 -7.96
CA ILE A 61 11.81 6.69 -6.56
C ILE A 61 12.49 5.64 -5.70
N LEU A 62 12.47 4.38 -6.13
CA LEU A 62 13.10 3.28 -5.38
C LEU A 62 14.59 3.55 -5.16
N ARG A 63 15.32 3.96 -6.22
CA ARG A 63 16.75 4.26 -6.13
C ARG A 63 17.08 5.43 -5.21
N GLU A 64 16.21 6.42 -5.10
CA GLU A 64 16.38 7.51 -4.13
C GLU A 64 16.01 7.05 -2.70
N ALA A 65 14.93 6.31 -2.52
CA ALA A 65 14.51 5.80 -1.23
C ALA A 65 15.57 4.85 -0.61
N GLU A 66 16.15 3.95 -1.39
CA GLU A 66 17.20 3.01 -0.95
C GLU A 66 18.43 3.69 -0.35
N LYS A 67 18.68 4.95 -0.68
CA LYS A 67 19.85 5.69 -0.16
C LYS A 67 19.70 6.10 1.31
N GLU A 68 18.47 6.19 1.80
CA GLU A 68 18.19 6.70 3.14
C GLU A 68 17.28 5.79 3.98
N ALA A 69 16.60 4.83 3.37
CA ALA A 69 15.64 3.98 4.05
C ALA A 69 16.28 2.74 4.67
N ASP A 70 15.86 2.38 5.87
CA ASP A 70 16.06 1.04 6.44
C ASP A 70 14.92 0.10 6.03
N ILE A 71 13.71 0.65 5.87
CA ILE A 71 12.50 -0.05 5.44
C ILE A 71 11.77 0.85 4.44
N ILE A 72 11.33 0.26 3.35
CA ILE A 72 10.49 0.91 2.35
C ILE A 72 9.10 0.29 2.41
N LEU A 73 8.08 1.12 2.61
CA LEU A 73 6.69 0.73 2.61
C LEU A 73 6.04 1.20 1.30
N TRP A 74 5.57 0.25 0.50
CA TRP A 74 4.65 0.57 -0.58
C TRP A 74 3.26 0.69 0.02
N ASP A 75 2.76 1.91 0.11
CA ASP A 75 1.42 2.18 0.62
C ASP A 75 0.48 2.40 -0.57
N GLY A 76 -0.12 1.31 -1.02
CA GLY A 76 -1.05 1.25 -2.12
C GLY A 76 -2.48 1.03 -1.67
N GLY A 77 -3.43 1.55 -2.44
CA GLY A 77 -4.85 1.28 -2.25
C GLY A 77 -5.30 -0.03 -2.91
N ASN A 78 -6.60 -0.30 -2.80
CA ASN A 78 -7.22 -1.48 -3.41
C ASN A 78 -7.03 -1.58 -4.94
N ASN A 79 -6.74 -0.45 -5.58
CA ASN A 79 -6.54 -0.36 -7.04
C ASN A 79 -5.07 -0.47 -7.46
N ASP A 80 -4.16 -0.65 -6.51
CA ASP A 80 -2.74 -0.65 -6.78
C ASP A 80 -2.15 -2.06 -6.62
N VAL A 81 -1.39 -2.47 -7.62
CA VAL A 81 -0.49 -3.62 -7.54
C VAL A 81 0.92 -3.07 -7.55
N SER A 82 1.72 -3.42 -6.55
CA SER A 82 3.09 -2.96 -6.46
C SER A 82 3.91 -3.39 -7.68
N PHE A 83 4.68 -2.45 -8.25
CA PHE A 83 5.68 -2.74 -9.28
C PHE A 83 7.00 -3.25 -8.69
N TYR A 84 7.17 -3.16 -7.37
CA TYR A 84 8.35 -3.64 -6.68
C TYR A 84 8.16 -5.08 -6.26
N ARG A 85 9.24 -5.84 -6.29
CA ARG A 85 9.27 -7.11 -5.62
C ARG A 85 9.29 -6.86 -4.11
N ALA A 86 8.22 -7.19 -3.45
CA ALA A 86 8.14 -7.10 -1.99
C ALA A 86 8.96 -8.22 -1.32
N ASP A 87 9.56 -7.93 -0.17
CA ASP A 87 10.09 -8.94 0.75
C ASP A 87 8.98 -9.48 1.67
N LEU A 88 7.92 -8.66 1.85
CA LEU A 88 6.71 -9.01 2.59
C LEU A 88 5.53 -8.27 1.98
N TYR A 89 4.55 -9.01 1.48
CA TYR A 89 3.32 -8.48 0.91
C TYR A 89 2.18 -8.65 1.91
N ILE A 90 1.64 -7.54 2.40
CA ILE A 90 0.55 -7.52 3.38
C ILE A 90 -0.72 -7.02 2.72
N THR A 91 -1.79 -7.78 2.79
CA THR A 91 -3.11 -7.35 2.33
C THR A 91 -4.05 -7.19 3.52
N VAL A 92 -4.78 -6.07 3.56
CA VAL A 92 -5.78 -5.80 4.59
C VAL A 92 -7.17 -6.04 4.03
N VAL A 93 -7.95 -6.88 4.69
CA VAL A 93 -9.33 -7.23 4.31
C VAL A 93 -10.34 -6.73 5.34
N ASP A 94 -11.57 -6.48 4.88
CA ASP A 94 -12.66 -5.93 5.68
C ASP A 94 -13.79 -6.97 5.81
N PRO A 95 -14.04 -7.56 6.99
CA PRO A 95 -15.06 -8.59 7.18
C PRO A 95 -16.49 -8.08 6.98
N HIS A 96 -16.74 -6.76 7.04
CA HIS A 96 -18.04 -6.19 6.67
C HIS A 96 -18.34 -6.29 5.17
N ARG A 97 -17.34 -6.67 4.38
CA ARG A 97 -17.40 -6.82 2.93
C ARG A 97 -16.88 -8.17 2.49
N ALA A 98 -17.11 -9.20 3.29
CA ALA A 98 -16.69 -10.55 2.98
C ALA A 98 -17.11 -10.97 1.56
N GLY A 99 -16.18 -11.57 0.80
CA GLY A 99 -16.34 -11.91 -0.60
C GLY A 99 -15.94 -10.81 -1.60
N HIS A 100 -15.80 -9.54 -1.16
CA HIS A 100 -15.35 -8.46 -2.06
C HIS A 100 -13.89 -8.63 -2.45
N GLU A 101 -13.07 -9.20 -1.58
CA GLU A 101 -11.67 -9.53 -1.83
C GLU A 101 -11.49 -10.45 -3.03
N LEU A 102 -12.52 -11.23 -3.39
CA LEU A 102 -12.53 -12.13 -4.54
C LEU A 102 -13.30 -11.61 -5.73
N SER A 103 -14.29 -10.76 -5.50
CA SER A 103 -15.26 -10.37 -6.52
C SER A 103 -14.78 -9.19 -7.36
N TYR A 104 -13.75 -8.47 -6.91
CA TYR A 104 -13.31 -7.23 -7.53
C TYR A 104 -11.82 -7.24 -7.83
N TYR A 105 -11.48 -6.96 -9.09
CA TYR A 105 -10.12 -6.70 -9.51
C TYR A 105 -9.68 -5.27 -9.06
N PRO A 106 -8.46 -5.08 -8.54
CA PRO A 106 -7.40 -6.07 -8.32
C PRO A 106 -7.38 -6.65 -6.89
N GLY A 107 -8.43 -6.52 -6.09
CA GLY A 107 -8.51 -7.07 -4.73
C GLY A 107 -8.14 -8.55 -4.67
N GLU A 108 -8.66 -9.35 -5.59
CA GLU A 108 -8.34 -10.77 -5.72
C GLU A 108 -6.84 -10.99 -5.93
N VAL A 109 -6.20 -10.21 -6.80
CA VAL A 109 -4.76 -10.33 -7.07
C VAL A 109 -3.96 -10.01 -5.81
N ASN A 110 -4.34 -8.97 -5.08
CA ASN A 110 -3.65 -8.57 -3.86
C ASN A 110 -3.76 -9.65 -2.76
N VAL A 111 -4.92 -10.28 -2.61
CA VAL A 111 -5.09 -11.39 -1.66
C VAL A 111 -4.26 -12.61 -2.06
N ARG A 112 -4.23 -12.96 -3.36
CA ARG A 112 -3.44 -14.09 -3.87
C ARG A 112 -1.93 -13.88 -3.78
N LEU A 113 -1.46 -12.64 -3.81
CA LEU A 113 -0.03 -12.30 -3.70
C LEU A 113 0.42 -12.07 -2.26
N ALA A 114 -0.51 -12.05 -1.30
CA ALA A 114 -0.21 -11.71 0.08
C ALA A 114 0.59 -12.83 0.78
N ASP A 115 1.69 -12.46 1.41
CA ASP A 115 2.38 -13.31 2.39
C ASP A 115 1.64 -13.28 3.74
N VAL A 116 0.90 -12.18 4.00
CA VAL A 116 0.12 -12.00 5.22
C VAL A 116 -1.19 -11.29 4.89
N VAL A 117 -2.29 -11.84 5.38
CA VAL A 117 -3.62 -11.20 5.33
C VAL A 117 -4.00 -10.71 6.73
N ILE A 118 -4.29 -9.42 6.84
CA ILE A 118 -4.77 -8.79 8.08
C ILE A 118 -6.28 -8.58 7.98
N VAL A 119 -7.04 -9.25 8.84
CA VAL A 119 -8.48 -9.00 8.98
C VAL A 119 -8.67 -7.81 9.93
N ASN A 120 -9.05 -6.67 9.37
CA ASN A 120 -9.28 -5.44 10.14
C ASN A 120 -10.75 -5.40 10.65
N LYS A 121 -11.07 -4.45 11.53
CA LYS A 121 -12.42 -4.19 12.05
C LYS A 121 -13.13 -5.40 12.70
N VAL A 122 -12.37 -6.33 13.24
CA VAL A 122 -12.90 -7.53 13.90
C VAL A 122 -13.72 -7.20 15.16
N ASP A 123 -13.52 -6.03 15.76
CA ASP A 123 -14.23 -5.51 16.92
C ASP A 123 -15.68 -5.09 16.60
N THR A 124 -15.97 -4.81 15.34
CA THR A 124 -17.29 -4.34 14.88
C THR A 124 -18.00 -5.35 13.96
N ALA A 125 -17.30 -6.37 13.49
CA ALA A 125 -17.83 -7.42 12.64
C ALA A 125 -18.44 -8.58 13.47
N SER A 126 -19.39 -9.32 12.88
CA SER A 126 -19.83 -10.57 13.47
C SER A 126 -18.79 -11.68 13.32
N LEU A 127 -18.82 -12.67 14.21
CA LEU A 127 -17.92 -13.82 14.11
C LEU A 127 -18.08 -14.55 12.77
N GLU A 128 -19.29 -14.64 12.24
CA GLU A 128 -19.59 -15.28 10.96
C GLU A 128 -18.87 -14.56 9.81
N GLN A 129 -18.92 -13.22 9.76
CA GLN A 129 -18.22 -12.40 8.76
C GLN A 129 -16.70 -12.58 8.84
N VAL A 130 -16.15 -12.61 10.04
CA VAL A 130 -14.70 -12.84 10.23
C VAL A 130 -14.30 -14.23 9.75
N LEU A 131 -15.06 -15.26 10.09
CA LEU A 131 -14.78 -16.64 9.68
C LEU A 131 -14.92 -16.82 8.15
N GLU A 132 -15.86 -16.13 7.52
CA GLU A 132 -16.02 -16.15 6.06
C GLU A 132 -14.74 -15.64 5.37
N VAL A 133 -14.23 -14.47 5.75
CA VAL A 133 -13.01 -13.91 5.19
C VAL A 133 -11.79 -14.79 5.43
N VAL A 134 -11.67 -15.35 6.65
CA VAL A 134 -10.55 -16.26 6.99
C VAL A 134 -10.61 -17.55 6.16
N SER A 135 -11.80 -18.12 5.97
CA SER A 135 -11.96 -19.35 5.18
C SER A 135 -11.57 -19.16 3.70
N VAL A 136 -11.88 -17.99 3.16
CA VAL A 136 -11.50 -17.62 1.81
C VAL A 136 -9.97 -17.50 1.67
N SER A 137 -9.32 -16.83 2.62
CA SER A 137 -7.88 -16.66 2.61
C SER A 137 -7.16 -18.01 2.69
N ASN A 138 -7.58 -18.90 3.57
CA ASN A 138 -6.99 -20.24 3.73
C ASN A 138 -7.19 -21.13 2.49
N ALA A 139 -8.33 -21.03 1.81
CA ALA A 139 -8.60 -21.83 0.60
C ALA A 139 -7.61 -21.52 -0.55
N TYR A 140 -6.97 -20.36 -0.54
CA TYR A 140 -5.93 -20.02 -1.52
C TYR A 140 -4.57 -20.59 -1.15
N GLU A 141 -4.21 -20.66 0.13
CA GLU A 141 -2.98 -21.33 0.58
C GLU A 141 -3.03 -22.81 0.19
N ASP A 142 -4.12 -23.49 0.50
CA ASP A 142 -4.33 -24.90 0.17
C ASP A 142 -4.25 -25.16 -1.35
N ALA A 143 -4.87 -24.27 -2.17
CA ALA A 143 -4.84 -24.41 -3.62
C ALA A 143 -3.47 -24.13 -4.24
N LEU A 144 -2.65 -23.30 -3.61
CA LEU A 144 -1.29 -23.00 -4.06
C LEU A 144 -0.35 -24.18 -3.73
N ASP A 145 -0.48 -24.75 -2.55
CA ASP A 145 0.29 -25.91 -2.12
C ASP A 145 -0.01 -27.13 -2.99
N ASP A 146 -1.26 -27.37 -3.38
CA ASP A 146 -1.66 -28.42 -4.31
C ASP A 146 -1.10 -28.23 -5.73
N LEU A 147 -0.88 -26.98 -6.15
CA LEU A 147 -0.32 -26.64 -7.47
C LEU A 147 1.21 -26.78 -7.51
N LEU A 148 1.88 -26.70 -6.38
CA LEU A 148 3.33 -26.76 -6.25
C LEU A 148 3.84 -28.16 -5.84
N ALA A 149 2.94 -29.08 -5.50
CA ALA A 149 3.22 -30.48 -5.15
C ALA A 149 3.29 -31.34 -6.40
#